data_98d4d0f6d1993496f083510c076f9d1a
#
_entry.id   98d4d0f6d1993496f083510c076f9d1a
#
_cell.length_a   1.000
_cell.length_b   1.000
_cell.length_c   1.000
_cell.angle_alpha   90.00
_cell.angle_beta   90.00
_cell.angle_gamma   90.00
#
_symmetry.space_group_name_H-M   'P 1'
#
loop_
_entity.id
_entity.type
_entity.pdbx_description
1 polymer ?
#
loop_
_entity_poly.entity_id
_entity_poly.type
_entity_poly.pdbx_seq_one_letter_code
_entity_poly.pdbx_strand_id
1 'polypeptide(L)' 'RTSMADIEHALKGIDFPKTKSEIVSYAQSHGASEQVITDLQQLPDRSYTNAADVAQEFSGKRVGEQR' A
#
# COMPACT_ATOMS: atom_id res chain seq x y z
N ARG A 1 -0.84 3.99 -12.90
CA ARG A 1 -1.34 2.91 -12.14
C ARG A 1 -0.27 2.24 -11.27
N THR A 2 -0.59 2.01 -10.02
CA THR A 2 0.39 1.51 -9.08
C THR A 2 0.54 -0.01 -9.20
N SER A 3 1.77 -0.48 -9.28
CA SER A 3 2.04 -1.91 -9.31
C SER A 3 2.48 -2.37 -7.94
N MET A 4 2.57 -3.70 -7.76
CA MET A 4 3.09 -4.25 -6.51
C MET A 4 4.51 -3.78 -6.25
N ALA A 5 5.31 -3.67 -7.29
CA ALA A 5 6.68 -3.19 -7.13
C ALA A 5 6.70 -1.76 -6.62
N ASP A 6 5.77 -0.94 -7.08
CA ASP A 6 5.69 0.45 -6.62
C ASP A 6 5.34 0.50 -5.14
N ILE A 7 4.44 -0.35 -4.71
CA ILE A 7 4.05 -0.44 -3.30
C ILE A 7 5.24 -0.87 -2.47
N GLU A 8 5.92 -1.93 -2.90
CA GLU A 8 7.05 -2.43 -2.15
C GLU A 8 8.17 -1.41 -2.05
N HIS A 9 8.39 -0.68 -3.13
CA HIS A 9 9.43 0.34 -3.14
C HIS A 9 9.07 1.48 -2.17
N ALA A 10 7.82 1.91 -2.21
CA ALA A 10 7.36 3.00 -1.36
C ALA A 10 7.43 2.63 0.12
N LEU A 11 7.28 1.34 0.44
CA LEU A 11 7.27 0.89 1.82
C LEU A 11 8.58 0.25 2.26
N LYS A 12 9.60 0.37 1.45
CA LYS A 12 10.89 -0.19 1.79
C LYS A 12 11.40 0.39 3.08
N GLY A 13 11.79 -0.46 3.99
CA GLY A 13 12.34 -0.03 5.28
C GLY A 13 11.32 0.26 6.35
N ILE A 14 10.05 0.21 6.02
CA ILE A 14 9.00 0.45 7.02
C ILE A 14 8.94 -0.73 8.00
N ASP A 15 8.65 -0.44 9.23
CA ASP A 15 8.50 -1.46 10.27
C ASP A 15 7.05 -1.87 10.38
N PHE A 16 6.80 -3.15 10.23
CA PHE A 16 5.45 -3.66 10.40
C PHE A 16 5.32 -4.28 11.80
N PRO A 17 4.12 -4.38 12.33
CA PRO A 17 2.85 -4.02 11.67
C PRO A 17 2.60 -2.51 11.66
N LYS A 18 1.81 -2.07 10.68
CA LYS A 18 1.43 -0.66 10.55
C LYS A 18 -0.03 -0.57 10.13
N THR A 19 -0.67 0.50 10.56
CA THR A 19 -2.04 0.76 10.12
C THR A 19 -2.01 1.51 8.80
N LYS A 20 -3.17 1.61 8.17
CA LYS A 20 -3.30 2.37 6.92
C LYS A 20 -2.73 3.78 7.06
N SER A 21 -3.13 4.49 8.11
CA SER A 21 -2.65 5.86 8.34
C SER A 21 -1.15 5.94 8.40
N GLU A 22 -0.55 5.00 9.10
CA GLU A 22 0.90 4.98 9.24
C GLU A 22 1.59 4.69 7.93
N ILE A 23 1.00 3.82 7.15
CA ILE A 23 1.54 3.47 5.83
C ILE A 23 1.50 4.67 4.90
N VAL A 24 0.38 5.37 4.88
CA VAL A 24 0.24 6.55 4.02
C VAL A 24 1.23 7.63 4.45
N SER A 25 1.34 7.87 5.75
CA SER A 25 2.29 8.84 6.28
C SER A 25 3.72 8.51 5.90
N TYR A 26 4.09 7.24 6.04
CA TYR A 26 5.43 6.80 5.71
C TYR A 26 5.73 7.07 4.25
N ALA A 27 4.79 6.69 3.37
CA ALA A 27 4.98 6.89 1.94
C ALA A 27 5.14 8.37 1.60
N GLN A 28 4.35 9.21 2.24
CA GLN A 28 4.44 10.65 2.01
C GLN A 28 5.80 11.19 2.45
N SER A 29 6.27 10.74 3.59
CA SER A 29 7.56 11.19 4.12
C SER A 29 8.73 10.78 3.26
N HIS A 30 8.58 9.68 2.54
CA HIS A 30 9.66 9.16 1.72
C HIS A 30 9.50 9.51 0.25
N GLY A 31 8.61 10.43 -0.06
CA GLY A 31 8.52 10.97 -1.41
C GLY A 31 7.87 10.06 -2.44
N ALA A 32 6.96 9.20 -2.00
CA ALA A 32 6.24 8.37 -2.94
C ALA A 32 5.42 9.27 -3.88
N SER A 33 5.16 8.76 -5.08
CA SER A 33 4.41 9.53 -6.05
C SER A 33 2.97 9.72 -5.59
N GLU A 34 2.31 10.72 -6.14
CA GLU A 34 0.92 10.98 -5.80
C GLU A 34 0.02 9.79 -6.12
N GLN A 35 0.34 9.09 -7.19
CA GLN A 35 -0.44 7.92 -7.57
C GLN A 35 -0.37 6.85 -6.49
N VAL A 36 0.81 6.61 -5.96
CA VAL A 36 1.00 5.63 -4.89
C VAL A 36 0.24 6.08 -3.64
N ILE A 37 0.37 7.34 -3.28
CA ILE A 37 -0.30 7.89 -2.10
C ILE A 37 -1.82 7.73 -2.24
N THR A 38 -2.36 8.08 -3.39
CA THR A 38 -3.78 7.97 -3.65
C THR A 38 -4.25 6.54 -3.52
N ASP A 39 -3.48 5.61 -4.08
CA ASP A 39 -3.84 4.21 -4.01
C ASP A 39 -3.78 3.69 -2.57
N LEU A 40 -2.78 4.11 -1.82
CA LEU A 40 -2.68 3.69 -0.42
C LEU A 40 -3.84 4.21 0.40
N GLN A 41 -4.37 5.36 0.05
CA GLN A 41 -5.52 5.92 0.74
C GLN A 41 -6.79 5.12 0.50
N GLN A 42 -6.79 4.25 -0.49
CA GLN A 42 -7.94 3.40 -0.78
C GLN A 42 -7.94 2.11 0.05
N LEU A 43 -6.88 1.87 0.79
CA LEU A 43 -6.79 0.66 1.60
C LEU A 43 -7.85 0.61 2.68
N PRO A 44 -8.34 -0.59 3.02
CA PRO A 44 -9.18 -0.74 4.21
C PRO A 44 -8.43 -0.27 5.45
N ASP A 45 -9.16 0.31 6.37
CA ASP A 45 -8.57 0.87 7.58
C ASP A 45 -8.33 -0.23 8.60
N ARG A 46 -7.17 -0.84 8.53
CA ARG A 46 -6.78 -1.93 9.43
C ARG A 46 -5.27 -1.99 9.53
N SER A 47 -4.77 -2.88 10.35
CA SER A 47 -3.32 -3.12 10.45
C SER A 47 -2.86 -4.05 9.35
N TYR A 48 -1.65 -3.83 8.89
CA TYR A 48 -1.03 -4.66 7.86
C TYR A 48 0.25 -5.25 8.43
N THR A 49 0.50 -6.50 8.13
CA THR A 49 1.60 -7.25 8.74
C THR A 49 2.90 -7.17 7.95
N ASN A 50 2.81 -6.87 6.67
CA ASN A 50 4.02 -6.70 5.84
C ASN A 50 3.62 -6.05 4.52
N ALA A 51 4.61 -5.76 3.70
CA ALA A 51 4.36 -5.09 2.43
C ALA A 51 3.50 -5.94 1.49
N ALA A 52 3.69 -7.25 1.54
CA ALA A 52 2.89 -8.15 0.72
C ALA A 52 1.42 -8.09 1.10
N ASP A 53 1.14 -7.95 2.40
CA ASP A 53 -0.23 -7.82 2.88
C ASP A 53 -0.89 -6.57 2.29
N VAL A 54 -0.15 -5.48 2.23
CA VAL A 54 -0.63 -4.25 1.63
C VAL A 54 -0.88 -4.45 0.13
N ALA A 55 0.09 -5.03 -0.55
CA ALA A 55 -0.01 -5.22 -1.99
C ALA A 55 -1.17 -6.14 -2.38
N GLN A 56 -1.48 -7.12 -1.54
CA GLN A 56 -2.56 -8.04 -1.79
C GLN A 56 -3.92 -7.35 -1.87
N GLU A 57 -4.09 -6.25 -1.17
CA GLU A 57 -5.35 -5.54 -1.22
C GLU A 57 -5.63 -5.05 -2.64
N PHE A 58 -4.60 -4.64 -3.35
CA PHE A 58 -4.78 -4.19 -4.72
C PHE A 58 -5.01 -5.35 -5.67
N SER A 59 -4.20 -6.38 -5.54
CA SER A 59 -4.32 -7.56 -6.38
C SER A 59 -5.64 -8.30 -6.16
N GLY A 60 -6.00 -8.46 -4.93
CA GLY A 60 -7.22 -9.17 -4.58
C GLY A 60 -8.45 -8.49 -5.12
N LYS A 61 -8.47 -7.18 -5.02
CA LYS A 61 -9.57 -6.43 -5.55
C LYS A 61 -9.68 -6.59 -7.04
N ARG A 62 -8.55 -6.50 -7.69
CA ARG A 62 -8.52 -6.60 -9.11
C ARG A 62 -8.97 -7.96 -9.60
N VAL A 63 -8.52 -8.99 -8.94
CA VAL A 63 -8.90 -10.34 -9.29
C VAL A 63 -10.41 -10.51 -9.15
N GLY A 64 -10.96 -9.98 -8.09
CA GLY A 64 -12.38 -10.05 -7.87
C GLY A 64 -13.16 -9.39 -8.96
N GLU A 65 -12.64 -8.32 -9.49
CA GLU A 65 -13.31 -7.60 -10.53
C GLU A 65 -13.36 -8.34 -11.83
N GLN A 66 -12.42 -9.20 -12.04
CA GLN A 66 -12.33 -9.89 -13.29
C GLN A 66 -13.27 -11.03 -13.42
N ARG A 67 -13.95 -11.38 -12.39
CA ARG A 67 -14.88 -12.49 -12.46
C ARG A 67 -16.18 -12.15 -13.13
#